data_c80d01f967b91970ae75ab4c8d0130e4
#
_entry.id   c80d01f967b91970ae75ab4c8d0130e4
#
_cell.length_a   1.000
_cell.length_b   1.000
_cell.length_c   1.000
_cell.angle_alpha   90.00
_cell.angle_beta   90.00
_cell.angle_gamma   90.00
#
_symmetry.space_group_name_H-M   'P 1'
#
loop_
_entity.id
_entity.type
_entity.pdbx_description
1 polymer ?
#
loop_
_entity_poly.entity_id
_entity_poly.type
_entity_poly.pdbx_seq_one_letter_code
_entity_poly.pdbx_strand_id
1 'polypeptide(L)'
;VAENASEVSASSLYTKQKANEGEQLVEQTVTQMQSIHYSVSQSDNVIKLLDKKSQQIGSILEVIQNIAAQTNLLALNAAIEAARAGEQGRGFAIVADEVRKLAEQSSESSMEIGSLINEIQADVHETVKAMNEVGVEVQSGIQVANDTKQSFYEISKSANDIVSKVHGMVELSNKMTSDVIEVDTSINQISMAVKENSSSMQTIAGSSEEQHASMEEINSSAVQLAQMAEELQELIGGFKI
;
A
#
# COMPACT_ATOMS: atom_id res chain seq x y z
N VAL A 1 -4.40 28.73 -13.13
CA VAL A 1 -3.86 27.39 -13.45
C VAL A 1 -2.46 27.22 -12.86
N ALA A 2 -1.51 28.11 -13.12
CA ALA A 2 -0.12 27.98 -12.66
C ALA A 2 0.00 27.91 -11.11
N GLU A 3 -0.77 28.71 -10.36
CA GLU A 3 -0.80 28.71 -8.91
C GLU A 3 -1.29 27.36 -8.35
N ASN A 4 -2.44 26.87 -8.84
CA ASN A 4 -2.98 25.58 -8.44
C ASN A 4 -2.04 24.41 -8.81
N ALA A 5 -1.37 24.50 -9.95
CA ALA A 5 -0.37 23.52 -10.38
C ALA A 5 0.83 23.47 -9.43
N SER A 6 1.29 24.63 -8.97
CA SER A 6 2.38 24.72 -7.97
C SER A 6 1.97 24.10 -6.63
N GLU A 7 0.74 24.35 -6.15
CA GLU A 7 0.21 23.79 -4.92
C GLU A 7 0.07 22.26 -5.00
N VAL A 8 -0.48 21.73 -6.11
CA VAL A 8 -0.60 20.28 -6.35
C VAL A 8 0.78 19.62 -6.43
N SER A 9 1.75 20.27 -7.08
CA SER A 9 3.13 19.78 -7.16
C SER A 9 3.77 19.70 -5.76
N ALA A 10 3.64 20.75 -4.95
CA ALA A 10 4.17 20.79 -3.58
C ALA A 10 3.51 19.71 -2.70
N SER A 11 2.18 19.56 -2.77
CA SER A 11 1.44 18.52 -2.04
C SER A 11 1.85 17.11 -2.46
N SER A 12 2.09 16.88 -3.75
CA SER A 12 2.55 15.58 -4.26
C SER A 12 3.96 15.26 -3.80
N LEU A 13 4.89 16.24 -3.78
CA LEU A 13 6.23 16.07 -3.25
C LEU A 13 6.21 15.75 -1.75
N TYR A 14 5.34 16.42 -0.98
CA TYR A 14 5.14 16.10 0.43
C TYR A 14 4.59 14.69 0.64
N THR A 15 3.61 14.28 -0.18
CA THR A 15 3.06 12.90 -0.16
C THR A 15 4.14 11.87 -0.46
N LYS A 16 4.99 12.12 -1.48
CA LYS A 16 6.14 11.28 -1.82
C LYS A 16 7.10 11.15 -0.64
N GLN A 17 7.43 12.27 0.02
CA GLN A 17 8.28 12.26 1.20
C GLN A 17 7.67 11.41 2.31
N LYS A 18 6.38 11.58 2.62
CA LYS A 18 5.68 10.80 3.65
C LYS A 18 5.59 9.31 3.31
N ALA A 19 5.41 8.98 2.05
CA ALA A 19 5.45 7.58 1.60
C ALA A 19 6.84 6.95 1.81
N ASN A 20 7.92 7.67 1.49
CA ASN A 20 9.27 7.19 1.72
C ASN A 20 9.60 7.04 3.24
N GLU A 21 9.13 7.97 4.08
CA GLU A 21 9.25 7.85 5.53
C GLU A 21 8.47 6.62 6.05
N GLY A 22 7.25 6.39 5.52
CA GLY A 22 6.45 5.21 5.82
C GLY A 22 7.14 3.91 5.40
N GLU A 23 7.73 3.85 4.22
CA GLU A 23 8.51 2.71 3.74
C GLU A 23 9.66 2.37 4.70
N GLN A 24 10.42 3.38 5.17
CA GLN A 24 11.51 3.18 6.13
C GLN A 24 11.02 2.64 7.48
N LEU A 25 9.88 3.11 7.99
CA LEU A 25 9.30 2.62 9.24
C LEU A 25 8.85 1.16 9.11
N VAL A 26 8.27 0.80 7.97
CA VAL A 26 7.89 -0.58 7.70
C VAL A 26 9.11 -1.48 7.57
N GLU A 27 10.20 -1.03 6.96
CA GLU A 27 11.48 -1.77 6.90
C GLU A 27 12.02 -2.07 8.31
N GLN A 28 11.95 -1.09 9.22
CA GLN A 28 12.31 -1.31 10.62
C GLN A 28 11.37 -2.33 11.29
N THR A 29 10.08 -2.29 10.97
CA THR A 29 9.11 -3.26 11.49
C THR A 29 9.42 -4.68 11.00
N VAL A 30 9.75 -4.86 9.72
CA VAL A 30 10.19 -6.16 9.17
C VAL A 30 11.43 -6.67 9.91
N THR A 31 12.42 -5.81 10.12
CA THR A 31 13.64 -6.16 10.86
C THR A 31 13.33 -6.58 12.31
N GLN A 32 12.42 -5.87 12.97
CA GLN A 32 11.99 -6.19 14.33
C GLN A 32 11.24 -7.53 14.37
N MET A 33 10.35 -7.79 13.43
CA MET A 33 9.64 -9.07 13.31
C MET A 33 10.59 -10.24 13.05
N GLN A 34 11.62 -10.06 12.23
CA GLN A 34 12.66 -11.06 12.02
C GLN A 34 13.44 -11.36 13.31
N SER A 35 13.73 -10.33 14.11
CA SER A 35 14.36 -10.50 15.41
C SER A 35 13.48 -11.28 16.40
N ILE A 36 12.17 -11.00 16.40
CA ILE A 36 11.19 -11.75 17.19
C ILE A 36 11.14 -13.21 16.72
N HIS A 37 11.08 -13.46 15.41
CA HIS A 37 11.10 -14.81 14.86
C HIS A 37 12.33 -15.60 15.31
N TYR A 38 13.51 -14.98 15.28
CA TYR A 38 14.72 -15.60 15.77
C TYR A 38 14.63 -15.94 17.27
N SER A 39 14.13 -15.02 18.10
CA SER A 39 13.96 -15.22 19.54
C SER A 39 12.98 -16.35 19.86
N VAL A 40 11.88 -16.45 19.10
CA VAL A 40 10.89 -17.54 19.20
C VAL A 40 11.56 -18.89 18.87
N SER A 41 12.34 -18.95 17.78
CA SER A 41 13.08 -20.15 17.40
C SER A 41 14.11 -20.58 18.45
N GLN A 42 14.80 -19.64 19.08
CA GLN A 42 15.71 -19.91 20.20
C GLN A 42 14.96 -20.48 21.42
N SER A 43 13.81 -19.89 21.75
CA SER A 43 12.96 -20.34 22.85
C SER A 43 12.45 -21.78 22.62
N ASP A 44 12.00 -22.09 21.41
CA ASP A 44 11.56 -23.42 21.00
C ASP A 44 12.67 -24.47 21.21
N ASN A 45 13.91 -24.15 20.84
CA ASN A 45 15.06 -25.04 21.07
C ASN A 45 15.32 -25.29 22.55
N VAL A 46 15.21 -24.25 23.40
CA VAL A 46 15.39 -24.41 24.86
C VAL A 46 14.27 -25.27 25.47
N ILE A 47 13.04 -25.08 25.03
CA ILE A 47 11.89 -25.87 25.49
C ILE A 47 12.02 -27.33 25.08
N LYS A 48 12.45 -27.63 23.86
CA LYS A 48 12.74 -29.01 23.40
C LYS A 48 13.85 -29.67 24.21
N LEU A 49 14.85 -28.89 24.62
CA LEU A 49 15.89 -29.39 25.52
C LEU A 49 15.33 -29.70 26.92
N LEU A 50 14.42 -28.86 27.43
CA LEU A 50 13.74 -29.08 28.70
C LEU A 50 12.88 -30.34 28.66
N ASP A 51 12.12 -30.55 27.57
CA ASP A 51 11.37 -31.80 27.36
C ASP A 51 12.26 -33.04 27.48
N LYS A 52 13.37 -33.07 26.75
CA LYS A 52 14.33 -34.16 26.77
C LYS A 52 14.90 -34.40 28.16
N LYS A 53 15.22 -33.34 28.92
CA LYS A 53 15.71 -33.46 30.30
C LYS A 53 14.64 -34.01 31.24
N SER A 54 13.39 -33.57 31.11
CA SER A 54 12.26 -34.07 31.92
C SER A 54 12.00 -35.55 31.65
N GLN A 55 12.08 -36.01 30.40
CA GLN A 55 12.01 -37.45 30.07
C GLN A 55 13.14 -38.23 30.71
N GLN A 56 14.38 -37.71 30.71
CA GLN A 56 15.52 -38.37 31.38
C GLN A 56 15.31 -38.49 32.90
N ILE A 57 14.78 -37.44 33.55
CA ILE A 57 14.48 -37.47 34.98
C ILE A 57 13.39 -38.52 35.26
N GLY A 58 12.34 -38.59 34.43
CA GLY A 58 11.31 -39.62 34.55
C GLY A 58 11.89 -41.02 34.50
N SER A 59 12.81 -41.31 33.56
CA SER A 59 13.50 -42.63 33.52
C SER A 59 14.37 -42.91 34.74
N ILE A 60 15.04 -41.88 35.29
CA ILE A 60 15.83 -42.04 36.53
C ILE A 60 14.91 -42.36 37.73
N LEU A 61 13.77 -41.69 37.82
CA LEU A 61 12.79 -41.97 38.92
C LEU A 61 12.25 -43.40 38.85
N GLU A 62 11.99 -43.93 37.67
CA GLU A 62 11.60 -45.32 37.48
C GLU A 62 12.68 -46.29 38.04
N VAL A 63 13.95 -46.01 37.76
CA VAL A 63 15.06 -46.77 38.30
C VAL A 63 15.11 -46.67 39.83
N ILE A 64 14.92 -45.48 40.43
CA ILE A 64 14.92 -45.28 41.88
C ILE A 64 13.77 -46.03 42.54
N GLN A 65 12.56 -46.01 41.96
CA GLN A 65 11.41 -46.75 42.41
C GLN A 65 11.70 -48.26 42.42
N ASN A 66 12.32 -48.78 41.37
CA ASN A 66 12.71 -50.18 41.28
C ASN A 66 13.75 -50.57 42.37
N ILE A 67 14.73 -49.71 42.63
CA ILE A 67 15.72 -49.87 43.66
C ILE A 67 15.04 -49.86 45.04
N ALA A 68 14.13 -48.94 45.30
CA ALA A 68 13.36 -48.88 46.56
C ALA A 68 12.53 -50.14 46.78
N ALA A 69 11.83 -50.60 45.72
CA ALA A 69 11.05 -51.85 45.79
C ALA A 69 11.93 -53.09 46.10
N GLN A 70 13.11 -53.19 45.43
CA GLN A 70 14.07 -54.26 45.72
C GLN A 70 14.63 -54.15 47.13
N THR A 71 14.95 -52.97 47.63
CA THR A 71 15.46 -52.72 49.00
C THR A 71 14.38 -53.08 50.02
N ASN A 72 13.12 -52.75 49.79
CA ASN A 72 12.00 -53.12 50.63
C ASN A 72 11.86 -54.64 50.76
N LEU A 73 11.96 -55.36 49.62
CA LEU A 73 11.95 -56.84 49.64
C LEU A 73 13.15 -57.45 50.36
N LEU A 74 14.35 -56.90 50.20
CA LEU A 74 15.55 -57.35 50.91
C LEU A 74 15.43 -57.13 52.44
N ALA A 75 14.93 -55.95 52.80
CA ALA A 75 14.69 -55.63 54.23
C ALA A 75 13.63 -56.53 54.86
N LEU A 76 12.57 -56.80 54.10
CA LEU A 76 11.54 -57.76 54.59
C LEU A 76 12.12 -59.17 54.80
N ASN A 77 12.91 -59.69 53.90
CA ASN A 77 13.59 -60.94 53.99
C ASN A 77 14.56 -60.99 55.20
N ALA A 78 15.32 -59.90 55.41
CA ALA A 78 16.22 -59.80 56.59
C ALA A 78 15.45 -59.72 57.87
N ALA A 79 14.31 -59.05 57.96
CA ALA A 79 13.46 -58.99 59.12
C ALA A 79 12.90 -60.41 59.48
N ILE A 80 12.47 -61.19 58.48
CA ILE A 80 12.00 -62.52 58.59
C ILE A 80 13.11 -63.45 59.19
N GLU A 81 14.34 -63.35 58.63
CA GLU A 81 15.43 -64.22 59.11
C GLU A 81 15.94 -63.77 60.48
N ALA A 82 15.92 -62.48 60.81
CA ALA A 82 16.17 -61.96 62.14
C ALA A 82 15.15 -62.47 63.20
N ALA A 83 13.89 -62.48 62.83
CA ALA A 83 12.82 -63.10 63.71
C ALA A 83 13.04 -64.58 63.90
N ARG A 84 13.56 -65.29 62.89
CA ARG A 84 13.86 -66.74 62.95
C ARG A 84 15.02 -67.06 63.86
N ALA A 85 16.01 -66.12 64.02
CA ALA A 85 17.16 -66.25 64.94
C ALA A 85 16.82 -65.97 66.42
N GLY A 86 15.57 -65.61 66.73
CA GLY A 86 15.07 -65.41 68.13
C GLY A 86 15.79 -64.24 68.83
N GLU A 87 16.13 -64.37 70.08
CA GLU A 87 16.79 -63.33 70.92
C GLU A 87 18.11 -62.82 70.30
N GLN A 88 18.84 -63.66 69.60
CA GLN A 88 20.12 -63.28 68.95
C GLN A 88 19.93 -62.38 67.73
N GLY A 89 18.75 -62.40 67.10
CA GLY A 89 18.45 -61.62 65.93
C GLY A 89 17.78 -60.27 66.24
N ARG A 90 17.49 -59.91 67.47
CA ARG A 90 16.67 -58.76 67.87
C ARG A 90 17.23 -57.39 67.37
N GLY A 91 18.56 -57.19 67.41
CA GLY A 91 19.22 -55.98 66.86
C GLY A 91 19.14 -55.88 65.36
N PHE A 92 19.25 -57.03 64.66
CA PHE A 92 19.11 -57.11 63.23
C PHE A 92 17.67 -56.80 62.71
N ALA A 93 16.67 -57.26 63.47
CA ALA A 93 15.27 -57.01 63.16
C ALA A 93 14.92 -55.54 63.20
N ILE A 94 15.46 -54.78 64.18
CA ILE A 94 15.26 -53.30 64.23
C ILE A 94 15.85 -52.60 63.06
N VAL A 95 17.10 -52.96 62.66
CA VAL A 95 17.76 -52.37 61.48
C VAL A 95 17.00 -52.75 60.24
N ALA A 96 16.57 -53.96 60.04
CA ALA A 96 15.79 -54.40 58.90
C ALA A 96 14.46 -53.66 58.79
N ASP A 97 13.74 -53.42 59.87
CA ASP A 97 12.47 -52.62 59.81
C ASP A 97 12.74 -51.13 59.49
N GLU A 98 13.83 -50.57 60.00
CA GLU A 98 14.22 -49.16 59.62
C GLU A 98 14.60 -49.03 58.17
N VAL A 99 15.36 -50.00 57.60
CA VAL A 99 15.67 -50.03 56.17
C VAL A 99 14.41 -50.18 55.34
N ARG A 100 13.45 -51.00 55.79
CA ARG A 100 12.16 -51.15 55.12
C ARG A 100 11.39 -49.84 55.06
N LYS A 101 11.29 -49.07 56.17
CA LYS A 101 10.63 -47.79 56.26
C LYS A 101 11.31 -46.75 55.32
N LEU A 102 12.63 -46.71 55.29
CA LEU A 102 13.39 -45.86 54.43
C LEU A 102 13.13 -46.14 52.89
N ALA A 103 13.01 -47.43 52.56
CA ALA A 103 12.69 -47.87 51.21
C ALA A 103 11.25 -47.49 50.84
N GLU A 104 10.28 -47.63 51.74
CA GLU A 104 8.89 -47.17 51.53
C GLU A 104 8.84 -45.63 51.31
N GLN A 105 9.50 -44.84 52.17
CA GLN A 105 9.58 -43.39 52.04
C GLN A 105 10.28 -42.96 50.72
N SER A 106 11.37 -43.67 50.33
CA SER A 106 12.03 -43.39 49.05
C SER A 106 11.14 -43.63 47.82
N SER A 107 10.33 -44.72 47.87
CA SER A 107 9.34 -45.03 46.83
C SER A 107 8.24 -43.98 46.77
N GLU A 108 7.69 -43.57 47.93
CA GLU A 108 6.67 -42.54 48.03
C GLU A 108 7.16 -41.16 47.44
N SER A 109 8.35 -40.71 47.91
CA SER A 109 8.97 -39.49 47.42
C SER A 109 9.27 -39.55 45.92
N SER A 110 9.68 -40.69 45.38
CA SER A 110 9.93 -40.89 43.95
C SER A 110 8.64 -40.84 43.13
N MET A 111 7.51 -41.31 43.66
CA MET A 111 6.19 -41.17 43.01
C MET A 111 5.72 -39.72 42.98
N GLU A 112 5.89 -38.97 44.09
CA GLU A 112 5.56 -37.54 44.13
C GLU A 112 6.36 -36.74 43.11
N ILE A 113 7.70 -36.96 43.06
CA ILE A 113 8.55 -36.30 42.04
C ILE A 113 8.13 -36.74 40.63
N GLY A 114 7.75 -38.01 40.43
CA GLY A 114 7.26 -38.50 39.14
C GLY A 114 6.00 -37.78 38.68
N SER A 115 5.07 -37.47 39.60
CA SER A 115 3.88 -36.66 39.30
C SER A 115 4.26 -35.25 38.84
N LEU A 116 5.18 -34.59 39.56
CA LEU A 116 5.65 -33.26 39.19
C LEU A 116 6.36 -33.23 37.80
N ILE A 117 7.12 -34.28 37.50
CA ILE A 117 7.76 -34.41 36.18
C ILE A 117 6.72 -34.59 35.08
N ASN A 118 5.66 -35.33 35.29
CA ASN A 118 4.57 -35.47 34.32
C ASN A 118 3.83 -34.14 34.11
N GLU A 119 3.61 -33.37 35.17
CA GLU A 119 3.03 -32.02 35.07
C GLU A 119 3.95 -31.10 34.25
N ILE A 120 5.26 -31.10 34.53
CA ILE A 120 6.26 -30.33 33.74
C ILE A 120 6.23 -30.72 32.25
N GLN A 121 6.14 -32.02 31.95
CA GLN A 121 6.06 -32.48 30.55
C GLN A 121 4.78 -32.01 29.86
N ALA A 122 3.66 -31.98 30.56
CA ALA A 122 2.41 -31.44 30.02
C ALA A 122 2.53 -29.94 29.73
N ASP A 123 3.08 -29.15 30.66
CA ASP A 123 3.31 -27.71 30.51
C ASP A 123 4.28 -27.39 29.35
N VAL A 124 5.34 -28.19 29.23
CA VAL A 124 6.30 -28.10 28.12
C VAL A 124 5.60 -28.34 26.79
N HIS A 125 4.75 -29.35 26.70
CA HIS A 125 4.01 -29.63 25.45
C HIS A 125 3.06 -28.52 25.07
N GLU A 126 2.34 -27.95 26.04
CA GLU A 126 1.48 -26.77 25.81
C GLU A 126 2.31 -25.54 25.34
N THR A 127 3.48 -25.34 25.99
CA THR A 127 4.39 -24.24 25.63
C THR A 127 4.93 -24.39 24.19
N VAL A 128 5.30 -25.61 23.75
CA VAL A 128 5.72 -25.90 22.39
C VAL A 128 4.61 -25.51 21.38
N LYS A 129 3.37 -25.88 21.70
CA LYS A 129 2.21 -25.54 20.86
C LYS A 129 2.04 -24.01 20.74
N ALA A 130 2.07 -23.29 21.86
CA ALA A 130 1.98 -21.85 21.90
C ALA A 130 3.11 -21.18 21.12
N MET A 131 4.36 -21.67 21.23
CA MET A 131 5.49 -21.14 20.46
C MET A 131 5.33 -21.34 18.95
N ASN A 132 4.77 -22.45 18.50
CA ASN A 132 4.47 -22.68 17.10
C ASN A 132 3.40 -21.69 16.59
N GLU A 133 2.35 -21.44 17.36
CA GLU A 133 1.31 -20.47 17.04
C GLU A 133 1.90 -19.05 16.91
N VAL A 134 2.73 -18.63 17.88
CA VAL A 134 3.45 -17.34 17.80
C VAL A 134 4.36 -17.28 16.58
N GLY A 135 5.04 -18.37 16.21
CA GLY A 135 5.87 -18.45 15.01
C GLY A 135 5.08 -18.17 13.73
N VAL A 136 3.88 -18.72 13.61
CA VAL A 136 2.96 -18.49 12.48
C VAL A 136 2.50 -17.04 12.44
N GLU A 137 2.10 -16.47 13.58
CA GLU A 137 1.65 -15.08 13.68
C GLU A 137 2.77 -14.09 13.29
N VAL A 138 4.00 -14.34 13.74
CA VAL A 138 5.15 -13.51 13.38
C VAL A 138 5.42 -13.60 11.88
N GLN A 139 5.34 -14.77 11.27
CA GLN A 139 5.52 -14.94 9.83
C GLN A 139 4.43 -14.20 9.02
N SER A 140 3.18 -14.28 9.48
CA SER A 140 2.06 -13.51 8.93
C SER A 140 2.31 -12.01 9.05
N GLY A 141 2.79 -11.54 10.21
CA GLY A 141 3.15 -10.14 10.43
C GLY A 141 4.24 -9.63 9.48
N ILE A 142 5.26 -10.46 9.19
CA ILE A 142 6.29 -10.14 8.19
C ILE A 142 5.66 -9.97 6.79
N GLN A 143 4.73 -10.83 6.41
CA GLN A 143 4.07 -10.74 5.11
C GLN A 143 3.26 -9.45 5.01
N VAL A 144 2.42 -9.14 6.00
CA VAL A 144 1.62 -7.91 6.04
C VAL A 144 2.51 -6.66 5.98
N ALA A 145 3.64 -6.67 6.69
CA ALA A 145 4.60 -5.57 6.64
C ALA A 145 5.20 -5.40 5.23
N ASN A 146 5.57 -6.49 4.54
CA ASN A 146 6.07 -6.41 3.18
C ASN A 146 5.02 -5.89 2.18
N ASP A 147 3.77 -6.32 2.31
CA ASP A 147 2.66 -5.82 1.47
C ASP A 147 2.40 -4.33 1.72
N THR A 148 2.53 -3.89 2.99
CA THR A 148 2.45 -2.48 3.37
C THR A 148 3.60 -1.66 2.77
N LYS A 149 4.83 -2.19 2.77
CA LYS A 149 5.99 -1.57 2.12
C LYS A 149 5.74 -1.37 0.62
N GLN A 150 5.21 -2.39 -0.06
CA GLN A 150 4.86 -2.30 -1.47
C GLN A 150 3.83 -1.19 -1.73
N SER A 151 2.84 -1.06 -0.85
CA SER A 151 1.82 0.00 -0.95
C SER A 151 2.43 1.40 -0.82
N PHE A 152 3.36 1.62 0.10
CA PHE A 152 4.08 2.90 0.21
C PHE A 152 4.92 3.21 -1.02
N TYR A 153 5.59 2.21 -1.59
CA TYR A 153 6.31 2.36 -2.85
C TYR A 153 5.39 2.82 -4.00
N GLU A 154 4.20 2.23 -4.12
CA GLU A 154 3.22 2.60 -5.14
C GLU A 154 2.67 4.02 -4.93
N ILE A 155 2.44 4.43 -3.68
CA ILE A 155 2.07 5.80 -3.33
C ILE A 155 3.18 6.79 -3.74
N SER A 156 4.43 6.50 -3.41
CA SER A 156 5.59 7.33 -3.78
C SER A 156 5.72 7.48 -5.30
N LYS A 157 5.55 6.38 -6.05
CA LYS A 157 5.54 6.38 -7.51
C LYS A 157 4.39 7.21 -8.08
N SER A 158 3.17 7.01 -7.57
CA SER A 158 1.99 7.76 -8.01
C SER A 158 2.13 9.25 -7.76
N ALA A 159 2.67 9.65 -6.61
CA ALA A 159 2.95 11.04 -6.29
C ALA A 159 3.96 11.66 -7.27
N ASN A 160 5.00 10.91 -7.66
CA ASN A 160 5.96 11.36 -8.66
C ASN A 160 5.34 11.53 -10.06
N ASP A 161 4.44 10.62 -10.45
CA ASP A 161 3.71 10.71 -11.72
C ASP A 161 2.79 11.94 -11.76
N ILE A 162 2.18 12.29 -10.63
CA ILE A 162 1.37 13.52 -10.50
C ILE A 162 2.24 14.76 -10.76
N VAL A 163 3.43 14.85 -10.17
CA VAL A 163 4.36 15.96 -10.40
C VAL A 163 4.67 16.11 -11.88
N SER A 164 4.96 15.00 -12.58
CA SER A 164 5.24 15.02 -14.03
C SER A 164 4.03 15.51 -14.84
N LYS A 165 2.82 15.05 -14.50
CA LYS A 165 1.58 15.49 -15.17
C LYS A 165 1.29 16.97 -14.93
N VAL A 166 1.56 17.45 -13.71
CA VAL A 166 1.41 18.88 -13.37
C VAL A 166 2.36 19.75 -14.19
N HIS A 167 3.61 19.32 -14.38
CA HIS A 167 4.54 20.01 -15.28
C HIS A 167 4.00 20.12 -16.71
N GLY A 168 3.50 19.02 -17.27
CA GLY A 168 2.87 19.04 -18.61
C GLY A 168 1.65 19.95 -18.68
N MET A 169 0.86 20.04 -17.59
CA MET A 169 -0.30 20.93 -17.51
C MET A 169 0.11 22.41 -17.52
N VAL A 170 1.19 22.78 -16.84
CA VAL A 170 1.74 24.15 -16.87
C VAL A 170 2.23 24.52 -18.26
N GLU A 171 2.93 23.63 -18.94
CA GLU A 171 3.41 23.83 -20.31
C GLU A 171 2.23 24.04 -21.28
N LEU A 172 1.21 23.19 -21.20
CA LEU A 172 -0.01 23.31 -22.01
C LEU A 172 -0.76 24.61 -21.72
N SER A 173 -0.82 25.04 -20.45
CA SER A 173 -1.45 26.31 -20.06
C SER A 173 -0.71 27.52 -20.64
N ASN A 174 0.62 27.50 -20.64
CA ASN A 174 1.42 28.55 -21.26
C ASN A 174 1.20 28.63 -22.77
N LYS A 175 1.15 27.46 -23.45
CA LYS A 175 0.81 27.40 -24.89
C LYS A 175 -0.57 27.96 -25.17
N MET A 176 -1.57 27.55 -24.36
CA MET A 176 -2.94 28.09 -24.53
C MET A 176 -3.00 29.60 -24.36
N THR A 177 -2.20 30.19 -23.46
CA THR A 177 -2.11 31.64 -23.32
C THR A 177 -1.52 32.30 -24.58
N SER A 178 -0.50 31.70 -25.20
CA SER A 178 0.07 32.14 -26.45
C SER A 178 -0.95 32.08 -27.60
N ASP A 179 -1.67 30.96 -27.70
CA ASP A 179 -2.69 30.75 -28.74
C ASP A 179 -3.85 31.79 -28.62
N VAL A 180 -4.25 32.13 -27.37
CA VAL A 180 -5.25 33.19 -27.12
C VAL A 180 -4.78 34.55 -27.59
N ILE A 181 -3.52 34.91 -27.40
CA ILE A 181 -2.94 36.18 -27.90
C ILE A 181 -2.93 36.20 -29.44
N GLU A 182 -2.63 35.08 -30.09
CA GLU A 182 -2.68 34.96 -31.56
C GLU A 182 -4.11 35.11 -32.08
N VAL A 183 -5.10 34.51 -31.40
CA VAL A 183 -6.53 34.69 -31.74
C VAL A 183 -6.96 36.13 -31.56
N ASP A 184 -6.57 36.82 -30.49
CA ASP A 184 -6.88 38.25 -30.28
C ASP A 184 -6.29 39.14 -31.41
N THR A 185 -5.05 38.87 -31.81
CA THR A 185 -4.39 39.53 -32.92
C THR A 185 -5.18 39.33 -34.22
N SER A 186 -5.62 38.10 -34.49
CA SER A 186 -6.41 37.77 -35.69
C SER A 186 -7.79 38.46 -35.70
N ILE A 187 -8.45 38.52 -34.51
CA ILE A 187 -9.72 39.26 -34.37
C ILE A 187 -9.53 40.75 -34.65
N ASN A 188 -8.43 41.37 -34.21
CA ASN A 188 -8.12 42.75 -34.49
C ASN A 188 -7.89 42.99 -35.99
N GLN A 189 -7.22 42.07 -36.68
CA GLN A 189 -7.02 42.16 -38.15
C GLN A 189 -8.36 42.04 -38.91
N ILE A 190 -9.22 41.11 -38.53
CA ILE A 190 -10.55 40.97 -39.10
C ILE A 190 -11.38 42.24 -38.86
N SER A 191 -11.33 42.84 -37.68
CA SER A 191 -12.02 44.08 -37.37
C SER A 191 -11.57 45.24 -38.27
N MET A 192 -10.25 45.37 -38.56
CA MET A 192 -9.72 46.37 -39.52
C MET A 192 -10.22 46.10 -40.94
N ALA A 193 -10.19 44.84 -41.39
CA ALA A 193 -10.66 44.47 -42.74
C ALA A 193 -12.17 44.73 -42.92
N VAL A 194 -12.99 44.47 -41.87
CA VAL A 194 -14.42 44.81 -41.90
C VAL A 194 -14.67 46.30 -42.01
N LYS A 195 -13.86 47.12 -41.29
CA LYS A 195 -13.97 48.58 -41.36
C LYS A 195 -13.57 49.12 -42.74
N GLU A 196 -12.51 48.59 -43.34
CA GLU A 196 -12.07 48.95 -44.71
C GLU A 196 -13.12 48.54 -45.76
N ASN A 197 -13.70 47.34 -45.58
CA ASN A 197 -14.76 46.87 -46.47
C ASN A 197 -16.02 47.70 -46.34
N SER A 198 -16.38 48.17 -45.14
CA SER A 198 -17.49 49.11 -44.93
C SER A 198 -17.24 50.46 -45.64
N SER A 199 -16.02 50.99 -45.55
CA SER A 199 -15.62 52.21 -46.28
C SER A 199 -15.69 52.07 -47.85
N SER A 200 -15.21 50.87 -48.29
CA SER A 200 -15.29 50.57 -49.76
C SER A 200 -16.73 50.44 -50.24
N MET A 201 -17.64 49.85 -49.42
CA MET A 201 -19.04 49.79 -49.76
C MET A 201 -19.72 51.13 -49.79
N GLN A 202 -19.35 52.12 -48.94
CA GLN A 202 -19.81 53.48 -49.02
C GLN A 202 -19.38 54.16 -50.31
N THR A 203 -18.11 53.94 -50.74
CA THR A 203 -17.58 54.46 -52.00
C THR A 203 -18.35 53.87 -53.19
N ILE A 204 -18.60 52.57 -53.20
CA ILE A 204 -19.38 51.88 -54.23
C ILE A 204 -20.82 52.43 -54.28
N ALA A 205 -21.47 52.65 -53.12
CA ALA A 205 -22.79 53.27 -53.08
C ALA A 205 -22.81 54.64 -53.69
N GLY A 206 -21.84 55.52 -53.34
CA GLY A 206 -21.71 56.82 -53.92
C GLY A 206 -21.45 56.80 -55.45
N SER A 207 -20.56 55.91 -55.91
CA SER A 207 -20.32 55.72 -57.34
C SER A 207 -21.55 55.18 -58.09
N SER A 208 -22.38 54.37 -57.46
CA SER A 208 -23.62 53.86 -58.02
C SER A 208 -24.69 54.95 -58.14
N GLU A 209 -24.76 55.91 -57.19
CA GLU A 209 -25.64 57.09 -57.29
C GLU A 209 -25.20 57.99 -58.39
N GLU A 210 -23.90 58.23 -58.57
CA GLU A 210 -23.33 59.04 -59.65
C GLU A 210 -23.60 58.38 -61.02
N GLN A 211 -23.43 57.06 -61.11
CA GLN A 211 -23.81 56.35 -62.36
C GLN A 211 -25.31 56.44 -62.66
N HIS A 212 -26.19 56.35 -61.64
CA HIS A 212 -27.63 56.52 -61.85
C HIS A 212 -27.97 57.92 -62.39
N ALA A 213 -27.39 58.98 -61.81
CA ALA A 213 -27.55 60.33 -62.29
C ALA A 213 -27.05 60.53 -63.75
N SER A 214 -25.88 59.92 -64.04
CA SER A 214 -25.34 59.99 -65.45
C SER A 214 -26.23 59.24 -66.46
N MET A 215 -26.83 58.10 -66.02
CA MET A 215 -27.76 57.35 -66.86
C MET A 215 -29.10 58.12 -67.11
N GLU A 216 -29.59 58.90 -66.11
CA GLU A 216 -30.73 59.77 -66.27
C GLU A 216 -30.42 60.88 -67.26
N GLU A 217 -29.22 61.48 -67.21
CA GLU A 217 -28.76 62.52 -68.17
C GLU A 217 -28.62 61.97 -69.59
N ILE A 218 -28.04 60.74 -69.72
CA ILE A 218 -27.94 60.04 -71.02
C ILE A 218 -29.33 59.75 -71.57
N ASN A 219 -30.26 59.27 -70.73
CA ASN A 219 -31.63 59.01 -71.16
C ASN A 219 -32.35 60.31 -71.64
N SER A 220 -32.18 61.41 -70.89
CA SER A 220 -32.72 62.71 -71.28
C SER A 220 -32.16 63.15 -72.61
N SER A 221 -30.83 63.07 -72.83
CA SER A 221 -30.16 63.40 -74.07
C SER A 221 -30.60 62.52 -75.25
N ALA A 222 -30.84 61.22 -75.00
CA ALA A 222 -31.35 60.27 -75.99
C ALA A 222 -32.79 60.64 -76.45
N VAL A 223 -33.65 61.04 -75.49
CA VAL A 223 -35.00 61.55 -75.81
C VAL A 223 -34.95 62.85 -76.66
N GLN A 224 -34.08 63.77 -76.26
CA GLN A 224 -33.91 65.00 -77.08
C GLN A 224 -33.38 64.74 -78.52
N LEU A 225 -32.43 63.80 -78.62
CA LEU A 225 -31.95 63.39 -79.98
C LEU A 225 -33.03 62.69 -80.78
N ALA A 226 -33.87 61.86 -80.16
CA ALA A 226 -35.03 61.27 -80.87
C ALA A 226 -36.01 62.33 -81.35
N GLN A 227 -36.29 63.35 -80.53
CA GLN A 227 -37.19 64.45 -80.88
C GLN A 227 -36.57 65.30 -82.00
N MET A 228 -35.31 65.62 -81.94
CA MET A 228 -34.62 66.36 -83.08
C MET A 228 -34.63 65.52 -84.35
N ALA A 229 -34.48 64.20 -84.26
CA ALA A 229 -34.54 63.34 -85.46
C ALA A 229 -35.94 63.33 -86.08
N GLU A 230 -36.97 63.35 -85.23
CA GLU A 230 -38.41 63.46 -85.67
C GLU A 230 -38.68 64.81 -86.32
N GLU A 231 -38.26 65.91 -85.73
CA GLU A 231 -38.35 67.25 -86.29
C GLU A 231 -37.60 67.38 -87.64
N LEU A 232 -36.42 66.83 -87.78
CA LEU A 232 -35.65 66.77 -89.02
C LEU A 232 -36.39 65.94 -90.09
N GLN A 233 -36.99 64.83 -89.72
CA GLN A 233 -37.81 64.00 -90.62
C GLN A 233 -39.04 64.73 -91.15
N GLU A 234 -39.70 65.50 -90.27
CA GLU A 234 -40.82 66.34 -90.61
C GLU A 234 -40.43 67.48 -91.58
N LEU A 235 -39.27 68.13 -91.31
CA LEU A 235 -38.72 69.17 -92.19
C LEU A 235 -38.33 68.67 -93.61
N ILE A 236 -37.72 67.50 -93.70
CA ILE A 236 -37.37 66.83 -94.94
C ILE A 236 -38.62 66.38 -95.69
N GLY A 237 -39.68 65.90 -94.96
CA GLY A 237 -40.97 65.48 -95.53
C GLY A 237 -41.75 66.66 -96.14
N GLY A 238 -41.50 67.93 -95.72
CA GLY A 238 -42.11 69.12 -96.21
C GLY A 238 -41.44 69.66 -97.53
N PHE A 239 -40.25 69.18 -97.86
CA PHE A 239 -39.59 69.48 -99.15
C PHE A 239 -40.14 68.51 -100.23
N LYS A 240 -41.25 68.87 -100.85
CA LYS A 240 -41.71 68.22 -102.07
C LYS A 240 -40.85 68.76 -103.19
N ILE A 241 -40.11 67.88 -103.83
CA ILE A 241 -39.59 68.07 -105.15
C ILE A 241 -40.68 67.85 -106.19
#